data_a0b8f4d9c9027b35fd9d6fc43cd053eb
#
_entry.id   a0b8f4d9c9027b35fd9d6fc43cd053eb
#
_cell.length_a   1.000
_cell.length_b   1.000
_cell.length_c   1.000
_cell.angle_alpha   90.00
_cell.angle_beta   90.00
_cell.angle_gamma   90.00
#
_symmetry.space_group_name_H-M   'P 1'
#
loop_
_entity.id
_entity.type
_entity.pdbx_description
1 polymer ?
#
loop_
_entity_poly.entity_id
_entity_poly.type
_entity_poly.pdbx_seq_one_letter_code
_entity_poly.pdbx_strand_id
1 'polypeptide(L)'
;VVEGGGSGAGRKKLCEGVGENTVDIANSSSRISQSDIDLCKTNGIDEIMEVRIGYDGIVFASDVNGADFALTPADVYNALAAKVVKDGALVDNAAAQWAEVNPSLPAQDILTFIPGTKHGTREVFDVKVLEAGCKETGALDLFKATAEGADDKEKEGNAKKACLDLRTDGKSIAIDGDYTETLARLDADKN
;
A
#
# COMPACT_ATOMS: atom_id res chain seq x y z
N VAL A 1 19.91 3.15 -20.07
CA VAL A 1 18.58 3.78 -19.91
C VAL A 1 18.04 3.38 -18.55
N VAL A 2 17.50 4.32 -17.79
CA VAL A 2 16.82 4.05 -16.51
C VAL A 2 15.33 4.24 -16.74
N GLU A 3 14.55 3.21 -16.47
CA GLU A 3 13.09 3.25 -16.58
C GLU A 3 12.47 3.24 -15.18
N GLY A 4 11.46 4.07 -14.95
CA GLY A 4 10.68 4.10 -13.73
C GLY A 4 9.36 3.34 -13.89
N GLY A 5 8.95 2.58 -12.88
CA GLY A 5 7.70 1.80 -12.95
C GLY A 5 7.38 1.06 -11.65
N GLY A 6 8.12 1.37 -10.57
CA GLY A 6 8.02 0.69 -9.29
C GLY A 6 8.75 -0.66 -9.24
N SER A 7 8.94 -1.16 -8.02
CA SER A 7 9.74 -2.37 -7.74
C SER A 7 9.23 -3.62 -8.47
N GLY A 8 7.90 -3.81 -8.52
CA GLY A 8 7.31 -4.97 -9.18
C GLY A 8 7.56 -4.98 -10.69
N ALA A 9 7.45 -3.83 -11.37
CA ALA A 9 7.76 -3.71 -12.79
C ALA A 9 9.25 -3.95 -13.06
N GLY A 10 10.13 -3.40 -12.20
CA GLY A 10 11.58 -3.61 -12.31
C GLY A 10 11.96 -5.08 -12.19
N ARG A 11 11.41 -5.81 -11.20
CA ARG A 11 11.64 -7.24 -11.01
C ARG A 11 11.13 -8.07 -12.19
N LYS A 12 9.96 -7.75 -12.73
CA LYS A 12 9.44 -8.42 -13.94
C LYS A 12 10.34 -8.21 -15.13
N LYS A 13 10.79 -6.97 -15.35
CA LYS A 13 11.74 -6.65 -16.43
C LYS A 13 13.08 -7.39 -16.28
N LEU A 14 13.61 -7.47 -15.06
CA LEU A 14 14.81 -8.28 -14.77
C LEU A 14 14.61 -9.75 -15.15
N CYS A 15 13.41 -10.28 -14.97
CA CYS A 15 13.08 -11.68 -15.24
C CYS A 15 12.59 -11.94 -16.68
N GLU A 16 12.67 -10.98 -17.61
CA GLU A 16 12.27 -11.19 -19.02
C GLU A 16 13.24 -12.09 -19.80
N GLY A 17 14.49 -12.24 -19.34
CA GLY A 17 15.49 -13.13 -19.96
C GLY A 17 16.89 -12.57 -19.92
N VAL A 18 17.79 -13.21 -20.68
CA VAL A 18 19.22 -12.86 -20.79
C VAL A 18 19.51 -12.41 -22.22
N GLY A 19 20.15 -11.26 -22.40
CA GLY A 19 20.54 -10.78 -23.74
C GLY A 19 20.80 -9.29 -23.80
N GLU A 20 21.20 -8.80 -24.96
CA GLU A 20 21.61 -7.40 -25.16
C GLU A 20 20.50 -6.38 -24.96
N ASN A 21 19.22 -6.81 -25.04
CA ASN A 21 18.04 -5.94 -24.86
C ASN A 21 17.30 -6.20 -23.55
N THR A 22 17.91 -6.92 -22.61
CA THR A 22 17.34 -7.20 -21.28
C THR A 22 17.99 -6.33 -20.21
N VAL A 23 17.38 -6.26 -19.04
CA VAL A 23 17.86 -5.45 -17.90
C VAL A 23 18.77 -6.30 -17.02
N ASP A 24 19.94 -5.78 -16.68
CA ASP A 24 20.91 -6.47 -15.80
C ASP A 24 20.67 -6.16 -14.32
N ILE A 25 20.08 -4.99 -14.00
CA ILE A 25 19.89 -4.50 -12.63
C ILE A 25 18.47 -3.96 -12.48
N ALA A 26 17.78 -4.41 -11.43
CA ALA A 26 16.52 -3.84 -11.01
C ALA A 26 16.63 -3.27 -9.58
N ASN A 27 16.24 -2.02 -9.40
CA ASN A 27 16.11 -1.41 -8.08
C ASN A 27 14.77 -1.84 -7.46
N SER A 28 14.79 -2.19 -6.19
CA SER A 28 13.59 -2.61 -5.47
C SER A 28 13.60 -2.12 -4.02
N SER A 29 12.46 -1.65 -3.53
CA SER A 29 12.24 -1.31 -2.12
C SER A 29 11.91 -2.51 -1.24
N SER A 30 11.76 -3.70 -1.85
CA SER A 30 11.48 -4.95 -1.15
C SER A 30 12.31 -6.09 -1.70
N ARG A 31 12.45 -7.17 -0.94
CA ARG A 31 13.10 -8.39 -1.41
C ARG A 31 12.35 -8.96 -2.62
N ILE A 32 13.12 -9.63 -3.48
CA ILE A 32 12.54 -10.41 -4.59
C ILE A 32 11.64 -11.52 -4.01
N SER A 33 10.46 -11.70 -4.60
CA SER A 33 9.52 -12.73 -4.17
C SER A 33 9.88 -14.10 -4.76
N GLN A 34 9.41 -15.20 -4.14
CA GLN A 34 9.60 -16.53 -4.70
C GLN A 34 8.99 -16.66 -6.10
N SER A 35 7.83 -16.03 -6.33
CA SER A 35 7.19 -16.02 -7.65
C SER A 35 8.00 -15.29 -8.72
N ASP A 36 8.70 -14.21 -8.35
CA ASP A 36 9.60 -13.52 -9.26
C ASP A 36 10.84 -14.38 -9.56
N ILE A 37 11.40 -15.07 -8.54
CA ILE A 37 12.52 -16.01 -8.73
C ILE A 37 12.12 -17.15 -9.68
N ASP A 38 10.93 -17.71 -9.52
CA ASP A 38 10.43 -18.78 -10.36
C ASP A 38 10.23 -18.31 -11.81
N LEU A 39 9.73 -17.07 -11.99
CA LEU A 39 9.63 -16.44 -13.31
C LEU A 39 11.00 -16.25 -13.96
N CYS A 40 11.97 -15.71 -13.23
CA CYS A 40 13.35 -15.56 -13.71
C CYS A 40 13.94 -16.90 -14.18
N LYS A 41 13.79 -17.96 -13.39
CA LYS A 41 14.26 -19.30 -13.74
C LYS A 41 13.61 -19.84 -15.01
N THR A 42 12.31 -19.63 -15.17
CA THR A 42 11.58 -20.04 -16.38
C THR A 42 12.15 -19.38 -17.64
N ASN A 43 12.70 -18.18 -17.51
CA ASN A 43 13.28 -17.39 -18.58
C ASN A 43 14.82 -17.50 -18.67
N GLY A 44 15.42 -18.50 -18.02
CA GLY A 44 16.85 -18.83 -18.13
C GLY A 44 17.77 -18.01 -17.23
N ILE A 45 17.24 -17.37 -16.19
CA ILE A 45 18.02 -16.67 -15.18
C ILE A 45 18.06 -17.55 -13.92
N ASP A 46 19.13 -18.33 -13.77
CA ASP A 46 19.26 -19.31 -12.70
C ASP A 46 19.78 -18.70 -11.40
N GLU A 47 20.57 -17.64 -11.48
CA GLU A 47 21.18 -16.99 -10.31
C GLU A 47 20.80 -15.51 -10.24
N ILE A 48 20.35 -15.07 -9.08
CA ILE A 48 20.01 -13.69 -8.78
C ILE A 48 20.75 -13.25 -7.52
N MET A 49 21.48 -12.15 -7.62
CA MET A 49 22.15 -11.54 -6.47
C MET A 49 21.30 -10.37 -5.96
N GLU A 50 20.92 -10.42 -4.69
CA GLU A 50 20.26 -9.29 -4.00
C GLU A 50 21.27 -8.56 -3.10
N VAL A 51 21.49 -7.28 -3.38
CA VAL A 51 22.38 -6.43 -2.59
C VAL A 51 21.56 -5.35 -1.90
N ARG A 52 21.56 -5.35 -0.56
CA ARG A 52 20.92 -4.30 0.23
C ARG A 52 21.86 -3.10 0.32
N ILE A 53 21.44 -1.98 -0.26
CA ILE A 53 22.23 -0.74 -0.29
C ILE A 53 21.83 0.27 0.79
N GLY A 54 20.65 0.09 1.42
CA GLY A 54 20.16 0.99 2.47
C GLY A 54 18.76 0.66 2.93
N TYR A 55 18.25 1.49 3.82
CA TYR A 55 16.86 1.50 4.27
C TYR A 55 16.23 2.83 3.88
N ASP A 56 14.97 2.77 3.49
CA ASP A 56 14.10 3.92 3.28
C ASP A 56 12.89 3.79 4.20
N GLY A 57 12.22 4.91 4.50
CA GLY A 57 11.09 4.94 5.42
C GLY A 57 9.95 5.77 4.88
N ILE A 58 8.73 5.34 5.18
CA ILE A 58 7.53 6.14 4.98
C ILE A 58 7.23 6.88 6.29
N VAL A 59 6.95 8.16 6.19
CA VAL A 59 6.54 9.00 7.32
C VAL A 59 5.11 9.47 7.10
N PHE A 60 4.37 9.59 8.20
CA PHE A 60 3.11 10.31 8.26
C PHE A 60 3.42 11.71 8.81
N ALA A 61 2.88 12.73 8.18
CA ALA A 61 3.09 14.11 8.57
C ALA A 61 1.76 14.82 8.76
N SER A 62 1.67 15.66 9.79
CA SER A 62 0.57 16.59 10.05
C SER A 62 1.16 17.98 10.35
N ASP A 63 0.30 18.99 10.52
CA ASP A 63 0.75 20.32 10.95
C ASP A 63 1.43 20.21 12.33
N VAL A 64 2.60 20.84 12.46
CA VAL A 64 3.39 20.83 13.70
C VAL A 64 2.65 21.45 14.90
N ASN A 65 1.69 22.31 14.66
CA ASN A 65 0.83 22.92 15.68
C ASN A 65 -0.54 22.21 15.80
N GLY A 66 -0.77 21.16 15.00
CA GLY A 66 -2.00 20.37 15.03
C GLY A 66 -2.02 19.36 16.17
N ALA A 67 -3.00 18.48 16.15
CA ALA A 67 -3.13 17.42 17.12
C ALA A 67 -2.07 16.32 16.88
N ASP A 68 -1.61 15.71 17.96
CA ASP A 68 -0.72 14.54 17.89
C ASP A 68 -1.50 13.29 17.47
N PHE A 69 -0.95 12.55 16.52
CA PHE A 69 -1.49 11.30 16.04
C PHE A 69 -0.57 10.13 16.39
N ALA A 70 -1.06 9.18 17.17
CA ALA A 70 -0.39 7.90 17.43
C ALA A 70 -1.11 6.79 16.67
N LEU A 71 -0.86 6.72 15.36
CA LEU A 71 -1.57 5.83 14.42
C LEU A 71 -0.95 4.42 14.41
N THR A 72 -1.81 3.42 14.46
CA THR A 72 -1.48 2.03 14.12
C THR A 72 -1.88 1.71 12.68
N PRO A 73 -1.38 0.62 12.05
CA PRO A 73 -1.86 0.17 10.77
C PRO A 73 -3.38 -0.08 10.75
N ALA A 74 -3.94 -0.60 11.85
CA ALA A 74 -5.37 -0.80 12.00
C ALA A 74 -6.17 0.52 11.97
N ASP A 75 -5.66 1.57 12.62
CA ASP A 75 -6.30 2.89 12.59
C ASP A 75 -6.30 3.47 11.18
N VAL A 76 -5.16 3.39 10.49
CA VAL A 76 -5.04 3.87 9.11
C VAL A 76 -5.96 3.09 8.18
N TYR A 77 -6.01 1.76 8.31
CA TYR A 77 -6.92 0.92 7.53
C TYR A 77 -8.39 1.33 7.78
N ASN A 78 -8.81 1.41 9.04
CA ASN A 78 -10.18 1.78 9.39
C ASN A 78 -10.55 3.22 8.97
N ALA A 79 -9.57 4.12 8.84
CA ALA A 79 -9.82 5.47 8.33
C ALA A 79 -9.95 5.50 6.79
N LEU A 80 -9.15 4.72 6.06
CA LEU A 80 -8.96 4.91 4.62
C LEU A 80 -9.55 3.80 3.74
N ALA A 81 -9.78 2.61 4.26
CA ALA A 81 -10.32 1.50 3.47
C ALA A 81 -11.78 1.77 3.05
N ALA A 82 -12.16 1.26 1.88
CA ALA A 82 -13.54 1.31 1.41
C ALA A 82 -14.50 0.53 2.30
N LYS A 83 -14.03 -0.61 2.84
CA LYS A 83 -14.80 -1.46 3.75
C LYS A 83 -14.04 -1.72 5.04
N VAL A 84 -14.78 -1.72 6.15
CA VAL A 84 -14.27 -1.96 7.50
C VAL A 84 -15.10 -3.02 8.21
N VAL A 85 -14.54 -3.60 9.27
CA VAL A 85 -15.27 -4.58 10.09
C VAL A 85 -16.12 -3.87 11.14
N LYS A 86 -17.41 -4.14 11.13
CA LYS A 86 -18.36 -3.72 12.16
C LYS A 86 -19.28 -4.89 12.51
N ASP A 87 -19.39 -5.17 13.79
CA ASP A 87 -20.23 -6.26 14.33
C ASP A 87 -19.97 -7.63 13.65
N GLY A 88 -18.69 -7.89 13.31
CA GLY A 88 -18.26 -9.14 12.66
C GLY A 88 -18.55 -9.24 11.16
N ALA A 89 -18.97 -8.16 10.51
CA ALA A 89 -19.24 -8.11 9.08
C ALA A 89 -18.49 -6.95 8.39
N LEU A 90 -18.24 -7.12 7.08
CA LEU A 90 -17.71 -6.04 6.25
C LEU A 90 -18.83 -5.06 5.89
N VAL A 91 -18.65 -3.80 6.23
CA VAL A 91 -19.56 -2.69 5.89
C VAL A 91 -18.80 -1.59 5.16
N ASP A 92 -19.52 -0.74 4.44
CA ASP A 92 -18.93 0.44 3.84
C ASP A 92 -18.44 1.40 4.94
N ASN A 93 -17.27 1.99 4.73
CA ASN A 93 -16.63 2.86 5.69
C ASN A 93 -17.36 4.22 5.75
N ALA A 94 -17.99 4.51 6.86
CA ALA A 94 -18.74 5.74 7.10
C ALA A 94 -18.06 6.69 8.12
N ALA A 95 -16.89 6.33 8.66
CA ALA A 95 -16.19 7.15 9.65
C ALA A 95 -15.90 8.55 9.07
N ALA A 96 -16.32 9.59 9.78
CA ALA A 96 -16.09 10.97 9.40
C ALA A 96 -14.87 11.57 10.11
N GLN A 97 -14.62 11.16 11.35
CA GLN A 97 -13.56 11.67 12.21
C GLN A 97 -12.64 10.58 12.71
N TRP A 98 -11.40 10.95 13.03
CA TRP A 98 -10.40 10.02 13.56
C TRP A 98 -10.84 9.40 14.90
N ALA A 99 -11.52 10.17 15.76
CA ALA A 99 -12.06 9.65 17.02
C ALA A 99 -13.15 8.57 16.84
N GLU A 100 -13.81 8.51 15.67
CA GLU A 100 -14.76 7.43 15.35
C GLU A 100 -14.05 6.13 14.97
N VAL A 101 -12.82 6.24 14.45
CA VAL A 101 -11.96 5.11 14.15
C VAL A 101 -11.34 4.53 15.43
N ASN A 102 -10.79 5.42 16.24
CA ASN A 102 -10.19 5.08 17.53
C ASN A 102 -10.43 6.25 18.51
N PRO A 103 -11.14 6.04 19.63
CA PRO A 103 -11.46 7.11 20.59
C PRO A 103 -10.23 7.78 21.24
N SER A 104 -9.03 7.19 21.13
CA SER A 104 -7.79 7.83 21.59
C SER A 104 -7.22 8.84 20.61
N LEU A 105 -7.74 8.89 19.39
CA LEU A 105 -7.32 9.83 18.35
C LEU A 105 -8.11 11.14 18.45
N PRO A 106 -7.62 12.24 17.87
CA PRO A 106 -8.30 13.53 17.89
C PRO A 106 -9.70 13.47 17.25
N ALA A 107 -10.64 14.25 17.77
CA ALA A 107 -11.96 14.47 17.18
C ALA A 107 -11.85 15.47 16.00
N GLN A 108 -11.11 15.06 14.98
CA GLN A 108 -10.78 15.84 13.79
C GLN A 108 -11.25 15.08 12.56
N ASP A 109 -11.70 15.80 11.55
CA ASP A 109 -12.18 15.19 10.30
C ASP A 109 -11.07 14.42 9.61
N ILE A 110 -11.43 13.27 9.04
CA ILE A 110 -10.48 12.48 8.26
C ILE A 110 -10.28 13.16 6.91
N LEU A 111 -9.05 13.61 6.67
CA LEU A 111 -8.57 14.04 5.36
C LEU A 111 -7.11 13.61 5.23
N THR A 112 -6.82 12.84 4.19
CA THR A 112 -5.47 12.30 3.99
C THR A 112 -5.03 12.46 2.55
N PHE A 113 -3.76 12.79 2.39
CA PHE A 113 -3.08 12.82 1.09
C PHE A 113 -2.11 11.65 1.04
N ILE A 114 -2.34 10.73 0.13
CA ILE A 114 -1.53 9.52 -0.02
C ILE A 114 -0.84 9.48 -1.37
N PRO A 115 0.31 8.81 -1.51
CA PRO A 115 0.93 8.65 -2.83
C PRO A 115 0.00 7.93 -3.80
N GLY A 116 -0.06 8.42 -5.04
CA GLY A 116 -0.74 7.71 -6.13
C GLY A 116 -0.03 6.41 -6.53
N THR A 117 -0.69 5.59 -7.30
CA THR A 117 -0.21 4.24 -7.66
C THR A 117 1.05 4.21 -8.52
N LYS A 118 1.48 5.35 -9.06
CA LYS A 118 2.72 5.49 -9.81
C LYS A 118 3.98 5.50 -8.92
N HIS A 119 3.81 5.76 -7.62
CA HIS A 119 4.91 5.90 -6.68
C HIS A 119 5.24 4.58 -6.01
N GLY A 120 6.53 4.23 -5.91
CA GLY A 120 6.99 3.05 -5.15
C GLY A 120 6.61 3.13 -3.66
N THR A 121 6.54 4.34 -3.10
CA THR A 121 6.05 4.59 -1.74
C THR A 121 4.63 4.07 -1.53
N ARG A 122 3.76 4.15 -2.57
CA ARG A 122 2.40 3.61 -2.50
C ARG A 122 2.41 2.09 -2.36
N GLU A 123 3.25 1.38 -3.09
CA GLU A 123 3.38 -0.09 -2.96
C GLU A 123 3.77 -0.50 -1.53
N VAL A 124 4.72 0.23 -0.93
CA VAL A 124 5.12 -0.02 0.46
C VAL A 124 4.01 0.33 1.45
N PHE A 125 3.31 1.44 1.26
CA PHE A 125 2.14 1.83 2.06
C PHE A 125 1.05 0.77 1.99
N ASP A 126 0.71 0.29 0.81
CA ASP A 126 -0.30 -0.74 0.59
C ASP A 126 0.04 -2.03 1.37
N VAL A 127 1.28 -2.51 1.27
CA VAL A 127 1.69 -3.76 1.92
C VAL A 127 1.92 -3.61 3.42
N LYS A 128 2.61 -2.53 3.85
CA LYS A 128 3.05 -2.38 5.24
C LYS A 128 2.02 -1.72 6.15
N VAL A 129 1.07 -1.00 5.57
CA VAL A 129 0.07 -0.27 6.34
C VAL A 129 -1.33 -0.81 6.05
N LEU A 130 -1.81 -0.76 4.81
CA LEU A 130 -3.20 -1.17 4.51
C LEU A 130 -3.41 -2.68 4.67
N GLU A 131 -2.56 -3.53 4.05
CA GLU A 131 -2.68 -4.99 4.20
C GLU A 131 -2.45 -5.42 5.66
N ALA A 132 -1.48 -4.81 6.35
CA ALA A 132 -1.25 -5.09 7.76
C ALA A 132 -2.48 -4.72 8.61
N GLY A 133 -3.03 -3.53 8.46
CA GLY A 133 -4.23 -3.09 9.16
C GLY A 133 -5.47 -3.93 8.83
N CYS A 134 -5.65 -4.29 7.56
CA CYS A 134 -6.70 -5.21 7.13
C CYS A 134 -6.62 -6.56 7.86
N LYS A 135 -5.42 -7.08 8.03
CA LYS A 135 -5.19 -8.32 8.80
C LYS A 135 -5.44 -8.12 10.29
N GLU A 136 -4.93 -7.04 10.88
CA GLU A 136 -5.08 -6.74 12.31
C GLU A 136 -6.55 -6.54 12.71
N THR A 137 -7.36 -5.93 11.85
CA THR A 137 -8.80 -5.72 12.06
C THR A 137 -9.67 -6.96 11.80
N GLY A 138 -9.10 -8.04 11.26
CA GLY A 138 -9.81 -9.24 10.85
C GLY A 138 -10.54 -9.13 9.51
N ALA A 139 -10.45 -7.99 8.83
CA ALA A 139 -11.11 -7.77 7.54
C ALA A 139 -10.59 -8.73 6.46
N LEU A 140 -9.29 -9.06 6.46
CA LEU A 140 -8.70 -10.00 5.51
C LEU A 140 -9.38 -11.37 5.54
N ASP A 141 -9.70 -11.89 6.72
CA ASP A 141 -10.33 -13.20 6.84
C ASP A 141 -11.77 -13.16 6.34
N LEU A 142 -12.49 -12.07 6.55
CA LEU A 142 -13.83 -11.86 5.99
C LEU A 142 -13.79 -11.70 4.47
N PHE A 143 -12.81 -11.00 3.92
CA PHE A 143 -12.60 -10.95 2.47
C PHE A 143 -12.28 -12.33 1.90
N LYS A 144 -11.42 -13.13 2.56
CA LYS A 144 -11.11 -14.50 2.13
C LYS A 144 -12.36 -15.39 2.10
N ALA A 145 -13.25 -15.24 3.07
CA ALA A 145 -14.48 -16.02 3.14
C ALA A 145 -15.44 -15.75 1.98
N THR A 146 -15.37 -14.57 1.38
CA THR A 146 -16.24 -14.13 0.28
C THR A 146 -15.52 -13.99 -1.07
N ALA A 147 -14.19 -14.15 -1.10
CA ALA A 147 -13.41 -13.99 -2.32
C ALA A 147 -13.70 -15.09 -3.33
N GLU A 148 -13.89 -14.70 -4.58
CA GLU A 148 -13.95 -15.62 -5.71
C GLU A 148 -12.53 -15.96 -6.19
N GLY A 149 -12.35 -17.15 -6.74
CA GLY A 149 -11.09 -17.62 -7.32
C GLY A 149 -11.13 -19.12 -7.62
N ALA A 150 -10.33 -19.56 -8.57
CA ALA A 150 -10.26 -20.96 -9.00
C ALA A 150 -9.58 -21.85 -7.95
N ASP A 151 -8.70 -21.27 -7.14
CA ASP A 151 -7.99 -21.95 -6.05
C ASP A 151 -7.80 -21.03 -4.82
N ASP A 152 -7.29 -21.59 -3.73
CA ASP A 152 -7.08 -20.85 -2.48
C ASP A 152 -6.05 -19.72 -2.62
N LYS A 153 -5.07 -19.86 -3.51
CA LYS A 153 -4.06 -18.84 -3.78
C LYS A 153 -4.66 -17.63 -4.50
N GLU A 154 -5.54 -17.88 -5.47
CA GLU A 154 -6.25 -16.82 -6.18
C GLU A 154 -7.23 -16.10 -5.25
N LYS A 155 -7.98 -16.84 -4.44
CA LYS A 155 -8.87 -16.26 -3.41
C LYS A 155 -8.11 -15.38 -2.43
N GLU A 156 -6.97 -15.85 -1.92
CA GLU A 156 -6.12 -15.03 -1.04
C GLU A 156 -5.61 -13.77 -1.76
N GLY A 157 -5.19 -13.89 -3.01
CA GLY A 157 -4.75 -12.76 -3.82
C GLY A 157 -5.86 -11.73 -4.02
N ASN A 158 -7.09 -12.17 -4.29
CA ASN A 158 -8.25 -11.29 -4.46
C ASN A 158 -8.69 -10.66 -3.14
N ALA A 159 -8.64 -11.40 -2.02
CA ALA A 159 -8.89 -10.85 -0.70
C ALA A 159 -7.88 -9.75 -0.31
N LYS A 160 -6.59 -9.95 -0.59
CA LYS A 160 -5.55 -8.94 -0.37
C LYS A 160 -5.77 -7.70 -1.24
N LYS A 161 -6.18 -7.85 -2.49
CA LYS A 161 -6.54 -6.70 -3.34
C LYS A 161 -7.71 -5.92 -2.74
N ALA A 162 -8.74 -6.60 -2.24
CA ALA A 162 -9.88 -5.95 -1.59
C ALA A 162 -9.48 -5.16 -0.32
N CYS A 163 -8.43 -5.60 0.41
CA CYS A 163 -7.85 -4.84 1.51
C CYS A 163 -7.25 -3.48 1.08
N LEU A 164 -6.87 -3.33 -0.19
CA LEU A 164 -6.22 -2.14 -0.72
C LEU A 164 -7.20 -1.15 -1.35
N ASP A 165 -8.48 -1.53 -1.44
CA ASP A 165 -9.52 -0.64 -1.95
C ASP A 165 -9.76 0.50 -0.96
N LEU A 166 -9.57 1.72 -1.44
CA LEU A 166 -9.74 2.93 -0.65
C LEU A 166 -11.15 3.51 -0.83
N ARG A 167 -11.60 4.22 0.19
CA ARG A 167 -12.83 5.00 0.13
C ARG A 167 -12.74 6.10 -0.92
N THR A 168 -13.88 6.46 -1.54
CA THR A 168 -13.95 7.42 -2.65
C THR A 168 -14.76 8.67 -2.33
N ASP A 169 -15.07 8.89 -1.05
CA ASP A 169 -15.88 10.00 -0.55
C ASP A 169 -15.09 11.29 -0.28
N GLY A 170 -13.86 11.38 -0.78
CA GLY A 170 -13.01 12.57 -0.67
C GLY A 170 -12.16 12.65 0.60
N LYS A 171 -12.26 11.66 1.51
CA LYS A 171 -11.45 11.64 2.75
C LYS A 171 -10.05 11.06 2.55
N SER A 172 -9.83 10.32 1.48
CA SER A 172 -8.54 9.79 1.05
C SER A 172 -8.27 10.25 -0.38
N ILE A 173 -7.26 11.08 -0.57
CA ILE A 173 -6.91 11.70 -1.85
C ILE A 173 -5.56 11.17 -2.30
N ALA A 174 -5.55 10.45 -3.43
CA ALA A 174 -4.31 9.99 -4.05
C ALA A 174 -3.67 11.15 -4.86
N ILE A 175 -2.39 11.40 -4.62
CA ILE A 175 -1.60 12.41 -5.31
C ILE A 175 -0.67 11.73 -6.29
N ASP A 176 -0.92 11.93 -7.58
CA ASP A 176 -0.09 11.41 -8.68
C ASP A 176 1.08 12.36 -9.05
N GLY A 177 1.08 13.57 -8.52
CA GLY A 177 2.14 14.54 -8.65
C GLY A 177 3.40 14.20 -7.83
N ASP A 178 4.32 15.11 -7.74
CA ASP A 178 5.49 14.95 -6.88
C ASP A 178 5.15 15.23 -5.39
N TYR A 179 6.10 14.98 -4.50
CA TYR A 179 5.90 15.23 -3.07
C TYR A 179 5.71 16.71 -2.71
N THR A 180 6.10 17.63 -3.59
CA THR A 180 5.87 19.07 -3.43
C THR A 180 4.37 19.37 -3.47
N GLU A 181 3.62 18.68 -4.34
CA GLU A 181 2.16 18.82 -4.37
C GLU A 181 1.51 18.31 -3.06
N THR A 182 1.98 17.19 -2.54
CA THR A 182 1.48 16.64 -1.26
C THR A 182 1.72 17.63 -0.12
N LEU A 183 2.91 18.21 -0.03
CA LEU A 183 3.26 19.21 0.98
C LEU A 183 2.46 20.50 0.82
N ALA A 184 2.25 20.98 -0.40
CA ALA A 184 1.44 22.16 -0.67
C ALA A 184 -0.03 21.98 -0.26
N ARG A 185 -0.60 20.76 -0.47
CA ARG A 185 -1.95 20.44 -0.03
C ARG A 185 -2.06 20.35 1.49
N LEU A 186 -1.06 19.76 2.14
CA LEU A 186 -1.00 19.68 3.60
C LEU A 186 -0.89 21.08 4.23
N ASP A 187 -0.10 22.01 3.62
CA ASP A 187 0.01 23.39 4.11
C ASP A 187 -1.27 24.21 3.89
N ALA A 188 -2.00 23.91 2.82
CA ALA A 188 -3.26 24.58 2.52
C ALA A 188 -4.42 24.13 3.41
N ASP A 189 -4.40 22.88 3.87
CA ASP A 189 -5.43 22.26 4.70
C ASP A 189 -4.87 21.97 6.09
N LYS A 190 -5.08 22.89 7.01
CA LYS A 190 -4.57 22.84 8.39
C LYS A 190 -5.52 22.18 9.40
N ASN A 191 -6.44 21.36 8.90
CA ASN A 191 -7.34 20.60 9.77
C ASN A 191 -6.69 19.34 10.31
#